data_a655fccb1d5e2a97ade177932267314d
#
_entry.id   a655fccb1d5e2a97ade177932267314d
#
_cell.length_a   1.000
_cell.length_b   1.000
_cell.length_c   1.000
_cell.angle_alpha   90.00
_cell.angle_beta   90.00
_cell.angle_gamma   90.00
#
_symmetry.space_group_name_H-M   'P 1'
#
loop_
_entity.id
_entity.type
_entity.pdbx_description
1 polymer ?
#
loop_
_entity_poly.entity_id
_entity_poly.type
_entity_poly.pdbx_seq_one_letter_code
_entity_poly.pdbx_strand_id
1 'polypeptide(L)'
;MQEFTLEQIGMQVTALQNFFDQVTLIDPLAQAEVDPATLQATGHADAVPVLNADGRGWQPILGEDTGFVFYQNIQVEHRPFVLAATYFLTADLPANDREANALLRLLGQYREEMRRDYVTGVYNRAFLDSTYRKKVAAAAGAGKPVSVVAARVNEYWNLLREEGTHAADCCLNTAAGILQLAAGPDQQNAVVRLEDGIFLVVSVGTPAAKLQAELHEALGESRRTFGITLSRRGEFTVSLSSADWGEAGSWDLMVALAEQRLSGC
;
A
#
# COMPACT_ATOMS: atom_id res chain seq x y z
N MET A 1 5.50 -17.57 23.92
CA MET A 1 4.72 -16.39 24.31
C MET A 1 5.16 -16.01 25.71
N GLN A 2 5.42 -14.73 25.98
CA GLN A 2 5.88 -14.26 27.29
C GLN A 2 4.65 -14.08 28.19
N GLU A 3 4.75 -14.54 29.45
CA GLU A 3 3.66 -14.46 30.42
C GLU A 3 3.97 -13.42 31.50
N PHE A 4 2.99 -12.64 31.87
CA PHE A 4 3.06 -11.58 32.86
C PHE A 4 1.94 -11.70 33.89
N THR A 5 2.21 -11.31 35.12
CA THR A 5 1.17 -10.96 36.08
C THR A 5 0.64 -9.56 35.81
N LEU A 6 -0.48 -9.19 36.42
CA LEU A 6 -1.07 -7.86 36.29
C LEU A 6 -0.11 -6.75 36.72
N GLU A 7 0.63 -6.96 37.80
CA GLU A 7 1.64 -5.99 38.27
C GLU A 7 2.81 -5.87 37.29
N GLN A 8 3.30 -7.00 36.76
CA GLN A 8 4.41 -7.01 35.81
C GLN A 8 4.06 -6.32 34.50
N ILE A 9 2.86 -6.49 33.98
CA ILE A 9 2.48 -5.84 32.72
C ILE A 9 2.35 -4.32 32.92
N GLY A 10 1.82 -3.86 34.06
CA GLY A 10 1.78 -2.43 34.39
C GLY A 10 3.19 -1.79 34.42
N MET A 11 4.15 -2.47 35.07
CA MET A 11 5.56 -2.03 35.08
C MET A 11 6.17 -2.06 33.68
N GLN A 12 5.89 -3.08 32.89
CA GLN A 12 6.41 -3.20 31.52
C GLN A 12 5.89 -2.08 30.61
N VAL A 13 4.58 -1.79 30.66
CA VAL A 13 3.96 -0.69 29.91
C VAL A 13 4.60 0.65 30.30
N THR A 14 4.75 0.91 31.60
CA THR A 14 5.39 2.14 32.10
C THR A 14 6.85 2.24 31.64
N ALA A 15 7.59 1.13 31.62
CA ALA A 15 8.98 1.13 31.16
C ALA A 15 9.06 1.42 29.65
N LEU A 16 8.15 0.86 28.85
CA LEU A 16 8.11 1.08 27.41
C LEU A 16 7.68 2.52 27.05
N GLN A 17 6.85 3.17 27.84
CA GLN A 17 6.45 4.58 27.64
C GLN A 17 7.63 5.56 27.75
N ASN A 18 8.81 5.15 28.26
CA ASN A 18 10.02 5.96 28.19
C ASN A 18 10.67 5.96 26.80
N PHE A 19 10.31 5.02 25.93
CA PHE A 19 10.92 4.83 24.60
C PHE A 19 9.94 4.99 23.45
N PHE A 20 8.65 4.82 23.73
CA PHE A 20 7.57 4.87 22.74
C PHE A 20 6.58 5.97 23.11
N ASP A 21 6.03 6.64 22.10
CA ASP A 21 5.08 7.74 22.29
C ASP A 21 3.73 7.25 22.85
N GLN A 22 3.34 6.04 22.46
CA GLN A 22 2.14 5.38 22.97
C GLN A 22 2.42 3.90 23.20
N VAL A 23 1.88 3.36 24.28
CA VAL A 23 1.91 1.92 24.57
C VAL A 23 0.52 1.50 25.02
N THR A 24 -0.09 0.62 24.26
CA THR A 24 -1.46 0.11 24.52
C THR A 24 -1.45 -1.39 24.67
N LEU A 25 -2.33 -1.90 25.52
CA LEU A 25 -2.62 -3.31 25.67
C LEU A 25 -3.96 -3.59 24.98
N ILE A 26 -3.98 -4.56 24.07
CA ILE A 26 -5.15 -4.88 23.25
C ILE A 26 -5.66 -6.28 23.60
N ASP A 27 -6.93 -6.40 23.89
CA ASP A 27 -7.62 -7.70 23.94
C ASP A 27 -8.05 -8.06 22.50
N PRO A 28 -7.40 -9.04 21.85
CA PRO A 28 -7.69 -9.36 20.46
C PRO A 28 -9.05 -10.05 20.28
N LEU A 29 -9.64 -10.61 21.35
CA LEU A 29 -10.94 -11.26 21.28
C LEU A 29 -12.07 -10.24 21.39
N ALA A 30 -11.90 -9.24 22.26
CA ALA A 30 -12.86 -8.17 22.42
C ALA A 30 -12.68 -7.02 21.41
N GLN A 31 -11.56 -6.99 20.66
CA GLN A 31 -11.13 -5.88 19.81
C GLN A 31 -11.16 -4.55 20.58
N ALA A 32 -10.63 -4.57 21.79
CA ALA A 32 -10.67 -3.44 22.70
C ALA A 32 -9.28 -3.13 23.25
N GLU A 33 -8.99 -1.84 23.40
CA GLU A 33 -7.90 -1.39 24.25
C GLU A 33 -8.28 -1.61 25.72
N VAL A 34 -7.32 -2.05 26.52
CA VAL A 34 -7.56 -2.33 27.93
C VAL A 34 -6.54 -1.61 28.81
N ASP A 35 -6.97 -1.22 30.00
CA ASP A 35 -6.11 -0.69 31.04
C ASP A 35 -5.17 -1.79 31.55
N PRO A 36 -3.84 -1.61 31.51
CA PRO A 36 -2.89 -2.63 31.96
C PRO A 36 -3.00 -3.01 33.45
N ALA A 37 -3.54 -2.11 34.29
CA ALA A 37 -3.66 -2.35 35.72
C ALA A 37 -4.95 -3.11 36.09
N THR A 38 -6.02 -2.96 35.32
CA THR A 38 -7.34 -3.53 35.63
C THR A 38 -7.87 -4.52 34.60
N LEU A 39 -7.28 -4.56 33.41
CA LEU A 39 -7.73 -5.29 32.21
C LEU A 39 -9.18 -4.95 31.79
N GLN A 40 -9.68 -3.78 32.19
CA GLN A 40 -10.97 -3.28 31.74
C GLN A 40 -10.83 -2.55 30.43
N ALA A 41 -11.82 -2.71 29.54
CA ALA A 41 -11.83 -2.02 28.26
C ALA A 41 -11.88 -0.50 28.45
N THR A 42 -11.01 0.21 27.76
CA THR A 42 -10.89 1.68 27.76
C THR A 42 -11.33 2.30 26.45
N GLY A 43 -11.28 1.54 25.36
CA GLY A 43 -11.64 2.00 24.03
C GLY A 43 -11.76 0.86 23.03
N HIS A 44 -12.03 1.23 21.77
CA HIS A 44 -12.00 0.30 20.65
C HIS A 44 -10.56 0.22 20.10
N ALA A 45 -10.08 -0.99 19.87
CA ALA A 45 -8.77 -1.19 19.25
C ALA A 45 -8.90 -1.37 17.74
N ASP A 46 -7.95 -0.81 17.00
CA ASP A 46 -7.78 -1.10 15.58
C ASP A 46 -7.41 -2.57 15.37
N ALA A 47 -7.68 -3.08 14.16
CA ALA A 47 -7.37 -4.46 13.81
C ALA A 47 -5.87 -4.73 13.94
N VAL A 48 -5.52 -5.71 14.77
CA VAL A 48 -4.13 -6.16 14.90
C VAL A 48 -3.72 -6.89 13.62
N PRO A 49 -2.57 -6.55 13.00
CA PRO A 49 -2.09 -7.23 11.82
C PRO A 49 -1.73 -8.69 12.10
N VAL A 50 -1.60 -9.49 11.06
CA VAL A 50 -1.12 -10.86 11.20
C VAL A 50 0.32 -10.85 11.70
N LEU A 51 0.55 -11.44 12.87
CA LEU A 51 1.87 -11.51 13.48
C LEU A 51 2.63 -12.74 12.96
N ASN A 52 3.96 -12.68 13.00
CA ASN A 52 4.83 -13.80 12.61
C ASN A 52 4.72 -14.99 13.59
N ALA A 53 5.43 -16.08 13.30
CA ALA A 53 5.42 -17.30 14.13
C ALA A 53 5.88 -17.05 15.57
N ASP A 54 6.70 -16.02 15.82
CA ASP A 54 7.16 -15.63 17.16
C ASP A 54 6.15 -14.74 17.89
N GLY A 55 5.00 -14.44 17.26
CA GLY A 55 3.97 -13.55 17.80
C GLY A 55 4.39 -12.08 17.81
N ARG A 56 5.23 -11.68 16.87
CA ARG A 56 5.69 -10.29 16.71
C ARG A 56 5.32 -9.76 15.34
N GLY A 57 5.13 -8.47 15.25
CA GLY A 57 4.88 -7.78 13.99
C GLY A 57 5.09 -6.29 14.15
N TRP A 58 5.00 -5.57 13.05
CA TRP A 58 5.01 -4.13 13.03
C TRP A 58 4.21 -3.63 11.83
N GLN A 59 3.74 -2.41 11.93
CA GLN A 59 2.97 -1.76 10.89
C GLN A 59 3.38 -0.29 10.81
N PRO A 60 3.57 0.28 9.61
CA PRO A 60 3.83 1.70 9.46
C PRO A 60 2.55 2.50 9.67
N ILE A 61 2.70 3.66 10.30
CA ILE A 61 1.68 4.71 10.32
C ILE A 61 2.01 5.65 9.17
N LEU A 62 1.09 5.77 8.22
CA LEU A 62 1.23 6.61 7.04
C LEU A 62 0.18 7.73 7.11
N GLY A 63 0.61 8.96 7.40
CA GLY A 63 -0.29 10.10 7.54
C GLY A 63 0.45 11.39 7.87
N GLU A 64 -0.23 12.32 8.51
CA GLU A 64 0.39 13.53 9.08
C GLU A 64 1.41 13.16 10.15
N ASP A 65 1.05 12.19 10.99
CA ASP A 65 1.97 11.57 11.95
C ASP A 65 2.53 10.30 11.31
N THR A 66 3.79 10.35 10.87
CA THR A 66 4.50 9.19 10.33
C THR A 66 5.18 8.44 11.47
N GLY A 67 5.03 7.12 11.53
CA GLY A 67 5.60 6.32 12.60
C GLY A 67 5.49 4.83 12.36
N PHE A 68 5.71 4.07 13.43
CA PHE A 68 5.59 2.62 13.44
C PHE A 68 4.83 2.16 14.68
N VAL A 69 4.00 1.14 14.51
CA VAL A 69 3.45 0.38 15.64
C VAL A 69 4.12 -0.99 15.65
N PHE A 70 4.68 -1.35 16.78
CA PHE A 70 5.24 -2.67 17.02
C PHE A 70 4.25 -3.46 17.85
N TYR A 71 4.02 -4.71 17.46
CA TYR A 71 3.08 -5.61 18.11
C TYR A 71 3.80 -6.83 18.65
N GLN A 72 3.39 -7.27 19.83
CA GLN A 72 3.89 -8.50 20.44
C GLN A 72 2.75 -9.23 21.16
N ASN A 73 2.56 -10.51 20.82
CA ASN A 73 1.68 -11.39 21.58
C ASN A 73 2.27 -11.69 22.96
N ILE A 74 1.46 -11.48 23.98
CA ILE A 74 1.79 -11.77 25.36
C ILE A 74 0.64 -12.50 26.04
N GLN A 75 0.89 -13.07 27.22
CA GLN A 75 -0.15 -13.54 28.12
C GLN A 75 -0.13 -12.72 29.40
N VAL A 76 -1.31 -12.35 29.89
CA VAL A 76 -1.48 -11.71 31.18
C VAL A 76 -2.53 -12.51 31.94
N GLU A 77 -2.16 -13.02 33.12
CA GLU A 77 -3.04 -13.89 33.93
C GLU A 77 -3.66 -15.02 33.06
N HIS A 78 -2.83 -15.71 32.28
CA HIS A 78 -3.22 -16.81 31.36
C HIS A 78 -4.16 -16.43 30.21
N ARG A 79 -4.47 -15.13 30.02
CA ARG A 79 -5.28 -14.63 28.91
C ARG A 79 -4.38 -14.04 27.82
N PRO A 80 -4.72 -14.25 26.52
CA PRO A 80 -3.96 -13.68 25.42
C PRO A 80 -4.25 -12.18 25.25
N PHE A 81 -3.19 -11.40 25.08
CA PHE A 81 -3.22 -9.98 24.75
C PHE A 81 -2.18 -9.65 23.68
N VAL A 82 -2.32 -8.49 23.08
CA VAL A 82 -1.32 -7.91 22.20
C VAL A 82 -0.82 -6.61 22.80
N LEU A 83 0.47 -6.52 23.03
CA LEU A 83 1.13 -5.27 23.40
C LEU A 83 1.45 -4.51 22.12
N ALA A 84 0.94 -3.32 21.97
CA ALA A 84 1.20 -2.40 20.87
C ALA A 84 2.01 -1.20 21.37
N ALA A 85 3.16 -0.93 20.75
CA ALA A 85 4.02 0.19 21.07
C ALA A 85 4.23 1.06 19.84
N THR A 86 3.81 2.32 19.90
CA THR A 86 3.84 3.28 18.81
C THR A 86 5.00 4.23 18.97
N TYR A 87 5.76 4.40 17.90
CA TYR A 87 6.82 5.39 17.79
C TYR A 87 6.51 6.32 16.63
N PHE A 88 6.33 7.61 16.91
CA PHE A 88 6.14 8.64 15.90
C PHE A 88 7.47 9.24 15.49
N LEU A 89 7.63 9.45 14.21
CA LEU A 89 8.76 10.18 13.66
C LEU A 89 8.45 11.67 13.74
N THR A 90 8.74 12.25 14.89
CA THR A 90 8.54 13.69 15.10
C THR A 90 9.57 14.49 14.32
N ALA A 91 9.16 15.65 13.81
CA ALA A 91 10.05 16.58 13.12
C ALA A 91 11.11 17.23 14.04
N ASP A 92 11.05 16.94 15.33
CA ASP A 92 11.88 17.57 16.38
C ASP A 92 13.25 16.93 16.60
N LEU A 93 13.64 15.95 15.78
CA LEU A 93 15.03 15.50 15.77
C LEU A 93 15.91 16.67 15.32
N PRO A 94 16.95 17.06 16.12
CA PRO A 94 17.78 18.22 15.79
C PRO A 94 18.35 18.10 14.39
N ALA A 95 18.10 19.10 13.53
CA ALA A 95 18.51 19.10 12.13
C ALA A 95 20.03 18.99 11.92
N ASN A 96 20.80 19.15 12.98
CA ASN A 96 22.27 19.14 12.99
C ASN A 96 22.87 17.82 13.52
N ASP A 97 22.06 16.87 13.94
CA ASP A 97 22.57 15.56 14.37
C ASP A 97 22.74 14.65 13.15
N ARG A 98 23.99 14.25 12.88
CA ARG A 98 24.33 13.39 11.73
C ARG A 98 23.63 12.04 11.79
N GLU A 99 23.48 11.48 12.98
CA GLU A 99 22.81 10.19 13.20
C GLU A 99 21.30 10.32 13.01
N ALA A 100 20.68 11.38 13.54
CA ALA A 100 19.27 11.66 13.33
C ALA A 100 18.94 11.88 11.84
N ASN A 101 19.78 12.63 11.11
CA ASN A 101 19.62 12.80 9.68
C ASN A 101 19.82 11.50 8.89
N ALA A 102 20.72 10.62 9.31
CA ALA A 102 20.91 9.31 8.70
C ALA A 102 19.69 8.42 8.94
N LEU A 103 19.13 8.43 10.15
CA LEU A 103 17.91 7.72 10.50
C LEU A 103 16.70 8.24 9.69
N LEU A 104 16.50 9.54 9.61
CA LEU A 104 15.43 10.16 8.82
C LEU A 104 15.53 9.80 7.33
N ARG A 105 16.75 9.75 6.77
CA ARG A 105 16.96 9.29 5.39
C ARG A 105 16.59 7.82 5.22
N LEU A 106 17.03 6.97 6.14
CA LEU A 106 16.72 5.54 6.12
C LEU A 106 15.21 5.31 6.18
N LEU A 107 14.54 6.00 7.10
CA LEU A 107 13.09 5.92 7.27
C LEU A 107 12.33 6.48 6.06
N GLY A 108 12.87 7.56 5.46
CA GLY A 108 12.36 8.07 4.19
C GLY A 108 12.46 7.06 3.05
N GLN A 109 13.59 6.36 2.94
CA GLN A 109 13.78 5.27 1.96
C GLN A 109 12.82 4.11 2.24
N TYR A 110 12.74 3.64 3.48
CA TYR A 110 11.79 2.60 3.88
C TYR A 110 10.34 2.98 3.54
N ARG A 111 9.95 4.22 3.82
CA ARG A 111 8.62 4.74 3.49
C ARG A 111 8.34 4.69 1.98
N GLU A 112 9.31 5.03 1.14
CA GLU A 112 9.16 4.95 -0.31
C GLU A 112 9.12 3.49 -0.79
N GLU A 113 9.94 2.61 -0.23
CA GLU A 113 9.90 1.17 -0.53
C GLU A 113 8.55 0.54 -0.16
N MET A 114 8.01 0.89 1.01
CA MET A 114 6.71 0.39 1.47
C MET A 114 5.50 0.85 0.65
N ARG A 115 5.67 1.90 -0.15
CA ARG A 115 4.65 2.38 -1.09
C ARG A 115 4.65 1.63 -2.40
N ARG A 116 5.66 0.78 -2.60
CA ARG A 116 5.87 0.05 -3.84
C ARG A 116 5.43 -1.40 -3.72
N ASP A 117 4.96 -1.94 -4.84
CA ASP A 117 4.76 -3.37 -4.99
C ASP A 117 6.11 -4.04 -5.22
N TYR A 118 6.44 -5.05 -4.40
CA TYR A 118 7.76 -5.68 -4.41
C TYR A 118 8.06 -6.48 -5.70
N VAL A 119 7.03 -6.91 -6.43
CA VAL A 119 7.18 -7.64 -7.69
C VAL A 119 7.45 -6.68 -8.84
N THR A 120 6.68 -5.61 -8.94
CA THR A 120 6.65 -4.76 -10.13
C THR A 120 7.33 -3.40 -9.94
N GLY A 121 7.64 -3.00 -8.71
CA GLY A 121 8.24 -1.72 -8.40
C GLY A 121 7.32 -0.50 -8.59
N VAL A 122 6.09 -0.68 -9.12
CA VAL A 122 5.08 0.38 -9.17
C VAL A 122 4.48 0.64 -7.79
N TYR A 123 3.69 1.68 -7.62
CA TYR A 123 3.01 1.91 -6.35
C TYR A 123 2.05 0.78 -6.01
N ASN A 124 1.84 0.55 -4.73
CA ASN A 124 0.86 -0.41 -4.22
C ASN A 124 -0.47 0.26 -3.87
N ARG A 125 -1.50 -0.55 -3.61
CA ARG A 125 -2.83 -0.08 -3.25
C ARG A 125 -2.84 0.77 -1.98
N ALA A 126 -2.03 0.43 -0.96
CA ALA A 126 -1.97 1.20 0.28
C ALA A 126 -1.51 2.65 0.06
N PHE A 127 -0.55 2.89 -0.83
CA PHE A 127 -0.14 4.23 -1.24
C PHE A 127 -1.28 4.99 -1.95
N LEU A 128 -2.00 4.32 -2.83
CA LEU A 128 -3.13 4.90 -3.55
C LEU A 128 -4.19 5.42 -2.57
N ASP A 129 -4.62 4.57 -1.65
CA ASP A 129 -5.70 4.86 -0.72
C ASP A 129 -5.32 5.91 0.35
N SER A 130 -4.09 5.86 0.86
CA SER A 130 -3.65 6.75 1.94
C SER A 130 -3.21 8.13 1.48
N THR A 131 -2.40 8.19 0.41
CA THR A 131 -1.70 9.42 0.01
C THR A 131 -2.23 10.00 -1.30
N TYR A 132 -2.35 9.16 -2.33
CA TYR A 132 -2.62 9.66 -3.68
C TYR A 132 -4.07 10.08 -3.87
N ARG A 133 -5.00 9.40 -3.23
CA ARG A 133 -6.44 9.73 -3.21
C ARG A 133 -6.69 11.17 -2.77
N LYS A 134 -6.03 11.64 -1.71
CA LYS A 134 -6.13 13.03 -1.22
C LYS A 134 -5.63 14.04 -2.26
N LYS A 135 -4.49 13.73 -2.90
CA LYS A 135 -3.90 14.57 -3.97
C LYS A 135 -4.85 14.70 -5.17
N VAL A 136 -5.43 13.59 -5.58
CA VAL A 136 -6.38 13.52 -6.70
C VAL A 136 -7.65 14.33 -6.40
N ALA A 137 -8.24 14.14 -5.21
CA ALA A 137 -9.43 14.89 -4.80
C ALA A 137 -9.17 16.40 -4.73
N ALA A 138 -8.01 16.80 -4.23
CA ALA A 138 -7.61 18.22 -4.21
C ALA A 138 -7.43 18.79 -5.62
N ALA A 139 -6.85 18.03 -6.55
CA ALA A 139 -6.69 18.44 -7.95
C ALA A 139 -8.03 18.57 -8.66
N ALA A 140 -8.95 17.63 -8.47
CA ALA A 140 -10.30 17.70 -9.00
C ALA A 140 -11.09 18.88 -8.45
N GLY A 141 -10.98 19.14 -7.14
CA GLY A 141 -11.57 20.32 -6.50
C GLY A 141 -11.01 21.65 -7.02
N ALA A 142 -9.77 21.66 -7.52
CA ALA A 142 -9.15 22.80 -8.20
C ALA A 142 -9.49 22.88 -9.70
N GLY A 143 -10.42 22.07 -10.19
CA GLY A 143 -10.85 22.06 -11.59
C GLY A 143 -9.86 21.46 -12.59
N LYS A 144 -8.82 20.74 -12.10
CA LYS A 144 -7.90 20.03 -12.98
C LYS A 144 -8.54 18.73 -13.46
N PRO A 145 -8.37 18.35 -14.73
CA PRO A 145 -8.82 17.04 -15.21
C PRO A 145 -8.09 15.94 -14.42
N VAL A 146 -8.86 15.01 -13.93
CA VAL A 146 -8.36 13.79 -13.27
C VAL A 146 -8.99 12.59 -13.94
N SER A 147 -8.17 11.63 -14.27
CA SER A 147 -8.59 10.41 -14.94
C SER A 147 -7.89 9.16 -14.38
N VAL A 148 -8.52 8.02 -14.61
CA VAL A 148 -7.93 6.71 -14.35
C VAL A 148 -8.04 5.83 -15.58
N VAL A 149 -7.04 4.98 -15.77
CA VAL A 149 -7.09 3.86 -16.73
C VAL A 149 -6.79 2.58 -15.95
N ALA A 150 -7.76 1.68 -15.93
CA ALA A 150 -7.56 0.33 -15.43
C ALA A 150 -6.97 -0.54 -16.55
N ALA A 151 -5.94 -1.32 -16.21
CA ALA A 151 -5.22 -2.20 -17.13
C ALA A 151 -5.17 -3.61 -16.55
N ARG A 152 -5.58 -4.62 -17.32
CA ARG A 152 -5.56 -6.02 -16.91
C ARG A 152 -4.68 -6.83 -17.84
N VAL A 153 -3.72 -7.55 -17.27
CA VAL A 153 -2.96 -8.60 -17.96
C VAL A 153 -3.86 -9.83 -18.10
N ASN A 154 -4.35 -10.09 -19.30
CA ASN A 154 -5.39 -11.09 -19.54
C ASN A 154 -4.94 -12.52 -19.24
N GLU A 155 -3.67 -12.83 -19.50
CA GLU A 155 -3.10 -14.16 -19.36
C GLU A 155 -2.53 -14.45 -17.97
N TYR A 156 -2.58 -13.50 -17.01
CA TYR A 156 -1.96 -13.61 -15.68
C TYR A 156 -2.28 -14.93 -14.97
N TRP A 157 -3.56 -15.28 -14.85
CA TRP A 157 -3.99 -16.50 -14.16
C TRP A 157 -3.60 -17.78 -14.90
N ASN A 158 -3.58 -17.75 -16.23
CA ASN A 158 -3.13 -18.89 -17.03
C ASN A 158 -1.63 -19.11 -16.86
N LEU A 159 -0.83 -18.02 -16.92
CA LEU A 159 0.61 -18.09 -16.69
C LEU A 159 0.93 -18.60 -15.27
N LEU A 160 0.24 -18.07 -14.26
CA LEU A 160 0.43 -18.49 -12.88
C LEU A 160 0.17 -19.99 -12.69
N ARG A 161 -0.91 -20.50 -13.27
CA ARG A 161 -1.33 -21.88 -13.16
C ARG A 161 -0.45 -22.86 -13.96
N GLU A 162 -0.06 -22.46 -15.18
CA GLU A 162 0.58 -23.36 -16.14
C GLU A 162 2.11 -23.27 -16.11
N GLU A 163 2.67 -22.11 -15.85
CA GLU A 163 4.12 -21.84 -15.88
C GLU A 163 4.69 -21.41 -14.52
N GLY A 164 3.82 -21.17 -13.52
CA GLY A 164 4.19 -20.85 -12.15
C GLY A 164 4.41 -19.36 -11.89
N THR A 165 4.72 -19.04 -10.63
CA THR A 165 4.81 -17.67 -10.12
C THR A 165 5.86 -16.84 -10.85
N HIS A 166 7.02 -17.41 -11.18
CA HIS A 166 8.09 -16.68 -11.84
C HIS A 166 7.68 -16.14 -13.23
N ALA A 167 6.97 -16.93 -14.02
CA ALA A 167 6.49 -16.50 -15.34
C ALA A 167 5.43 -15.39 -15.20
N ALA A 168 4.51 -15.56 -14.26
CA ALA A 168 3.50 -14.54 -13.96
C ALA A 168 4.13 -13.22 -13.49
N ASP A 169 5.13 -13.28 -12.59
CA ASP A 169 5.85 -12.10 -12.08
C ASP A 169 6.64 -11.38 -13.19
N CYS A 170 7.29 -12.11 -14.07
CA CYS A 170 7.98 -11.53 -15.24
C CYS A 170 7.00 -10.78 -16.15
N CYS A 171 5.82 -11.36 -16.38
CA CYS A 171 4.76 -10.73 -17.16
C CYS A 171 4.27 -9.44 -16.51
N LEU A 172 3.98 -9.47 -15.22
CA LEU A 172 3.56 -8.29 -14.45
C LEU A 172 4.63 -7.19 -14.48
N ASN A 173 5.88 -7.56 -14.28
CA ASN A 173 6.99 -6.61 -14.26
C ASN A 173 7.15 -5.91 -15.61
N THR A 174 7.01 -6.66 -16.71
CA THR A 174 7.07 -6.08 -18.05
C THR A 174 5.89 -5.16 -18.33
N ALA A 175 4.67 -5.58 -18.00
CA ALA A 175 3.47 -4.74 -18.13
C ALA A 175 3.62 -3.44 -17.33
N ALA A 176 4.06 -3.54 -16.07
CA ALA A 176 4.31 -2.40 -15.20
C ALA A 176 5.33 -1.42 -15.79
N GLY A 177 6.45 -1.93 -16.30
CA GLY A 177 7.49 -1.11 -16.95
C GLY A 177 6.97 -0.33 -18.16
N ILE A 178 6.17 -0.98 -19.01
CA ILE A 178 5.56 -0.32 -20.18
C ILE A 178 4.57 0.76 -19.72
N LEU A 179 3.70 0.45 -18.76
CA LEU A 179 2.73 1.41 -18.21
C LEU A 179 3.44 2.61 -17.56
N GLN A 180 4.54 2.40 -16.83
CA GLN A 180 5.32 3.50 -16.24
C GLN A 180 5.98 4.39 -17.29
N LEU A 181 6.58 3.80 -18.32
CA LEU A 181 7.20 4.56 -19.40
C LEU A 181 6.17 5.42 -20.15
N ALA A 182 4.99 4.85 -20.43
CA ALA A 182 3.90 5.55 -21.11
C ALA A 182 3.22 6.61 -20.23
N ALA A 183 3.07 6.35 -18.95
CA ALA A 183 2.51 7.33 -18.01
C ALA A 183 3.42 8.56 -17.82
N GLY A 184 4.72 8.44 -18.14
CA GLY A 184 5.68 9.52 -17.98
C GLY A 184 6.09 9.77 -16.52
N PRO A 185 6.76 10.90 -16.23
CA PRO A 185 7.35 11.13 -14.91
C PRO A 185 6.30 11.29 -13.81
N ASP A 186 6.57 10.70 -12.66
CA ASP A 186 5.72 10.46 -11.49
C ASP A 186 5.03 11.66 -10.84
N GLN A 187 5.35 12.88 -11.20
CA GLN A 187 4.80 14.05 -10.49
C GLN A 187 3.32 14.29 -10.77
N GLN A 188 2.82 13.86 -11.93
CA GLN A 188 1.44 14.06 -12.36
C GLN A 188 0.67 12.74 -12.51
N ASN A 189 1.36 11.65 -12.80
CA ASN A 189 0.79 10.35 -13.05
C ASN A 189 1.33 9.31 -12.06
N ALA A 190 0.52 8.32 -11.70
CA ALA A 190 0.95 7.22 -10.87
C ALA A 190 0.47 5.89 -11.45
N VAL A 191 1.37 4.93 -11.55
CA VAL A 191 1.02 3.54 -11.87
C VAL A 191 0.97 2.75 -10.57
N VAL A 192 -0.15 2.10 -10.33
CA VAL A 192 -0.44 1.37 -9.09
C VAL A 192 -0.85 -0.05 -9.43
N ARG A 193 -0.30 -1.03 -8.74
CA ARG A 193 -0.80 -2.39 -8.78
C ARG A 193 -1.91 -2.54 -7.75
N LEU A 194 -3.10 -2.96 -8.17
CA LEU A 194 -4.24 -3.18 -7.27
C LEU A 194 -4.18 -4.58 -6.68
N GLU A 195 -4.33 -5.57 -7.50
CA GLU A 195 -4.32 -6.99 -7.14
C GLU A 195 -4.06 -7.83 -8.40
N ASP A 196 -3.62 -9.06 -8.24
CA ASP A 196 -3.41 -10.03 -9.33
C ASP A 196 -2.72 -9.41 -10.56
N GLY A 197 -3.35 -9.48 -11.71
CA GLY A 197 -2.89 -8.89 -12.96
C GLY A 197 -3.47 -7.50 -13.26
N ILE A 198 -4.00 -6.76 -12.26
CA ILE A 198 -4.70 -5.50 -12.47
C ILE A 198 -3.84 -4.32 -11.99
N PHE A 199 -3.70 -3.34 -12.88
CA PHE A 199 -3.06 -2.05 -12.61
C PHE A 199 -4.05 -0.91 -12.77
N LEU A 200 -3.77 0.18 -12.08
CA LEU A 200 -4.47 1.45 -12.25
C LEU A 200 -3.43 2.53 -12.59
N VAL A 201 -3.62 3.20 -13.72
CA VAL A 201 -2.84 4.40 -14.07
C VAL A 201 -3.71 5.60 -13.75
N VAL A 202 -3.25 6.43 -12.82
CA VAL A 202 -3.95 7.64 -12.38
C VAL A 202 -3.24 8.86 -12.95
N SER A 203 -3.97 9.77 -13.58
CA SER A 203 -3.42 10.99 -14.14
C SER A 203 -4.12 12.24 -13.60
N VAL A 204 -3.31 13.27 -13.35
CA VAL A 204 -3.75 14.64 -13.06
C VAL A 204 -3.29 15.54 -14.19
N GLY A 205 -4.23 16.04 -14.96
CA GLY A 205 -3.97 16.95 -16.09
C GLY A 205 -4.23 16.32 -17.46
N THR A 206 -4.43 15.00 -17.55
CA THR A 206 -4.71 14.33 -18.84
C THR A 206 -6.12 13.70 -18.81
N PRO A 207 -6.96 13.96 -19.82
CA PRO A 207 -8.26 13.28 -19.95
C PRO A 207 -8.12 11.78 -20.18
N ALA A 208 -9.10 11.00 -19.70
CA ALA A 208 -9.08 9.55 -19.72
C ALA A 208 -8.89 8.95 -21.12
N ALA A 209 -9.61 9.43 -22.11
CA ALA A 209 -9.51 8.93 -23.48
C ALA A 209 -8.10 9.13 -24.07
N LYS A 210 -7.46 10.25 -23.78
CA LYS A 210 -6.11 10.54 -24.24
C LYS A 210 -5.10 9.65 -23.54
N LEU A 211 -5.17 9.53 -22.22
CA LEU A 211 -4.31 8.64 -21.44
C LEU A 211 -4.44 7.19 -21.90
N GLN A 212 -5.66 6.71 -22.11
CA GLN A 212 -5.90 5.35 -22.60
C GLN A 212 -5.29 5.12 -24.00
N ALA A 213 -5.39 6.10 -24.89
CA ALA A 213 -4.80 6.00 -26.23
C ALA A 213 -3.26 5.93 -26.17
N GLU A 214 -2.64 6.78 -25.35
CA GLU A 214 -1.17 6.78 -25.16
C GLU A 214 -0.68 5.45 -24.58
N LEU A 215 -1.38 4.91 -23.59
CA LEU A 215 -1.05 3.59 -23.03
C LEU A 215 -1.25 2.46 -24.04
N HIS A 216 -2.31 2.53 -24.86
CA HIS A 216 -2.57 1.53 -25.89
C HIS A 216 -1.48 1.54 -26.98
N GLU A 217 -1.05 2.72 -27.39
CA GLU A 217 0.03 2.91 -28.36
C GLU A 217 1.36 2.33 -27.82
N ALA A 218 1.72 2.69 -26.57
CA ALA A 218 2.95 2.21 -25.93
C ALA A 218 2.98 0.68 -25.77
N LEU A 219 1.86 0.06 -25.40
CA LEU A 219 1.72 -1.40 -25.34
C LEU A 219 1.89 -2.02 -26.72
N GLY A 220 1.31 -1.41 -27.77
CA GLY A 220 1.46 -1.85 -29.16
C GLY A 220 2.88 -1.71 -29.70
N GLU A 221 3.58 -0.62 -29.42
CA GLU A 221 4.96 -0.39 -29.81
C GLU A 221 5.93 -1.34 -29.11
N SER A 222 5.78 -1.53 -27.81
CA SER A 222 6.60 -2.45 -27.03
C SER A 222 6.50 -3.89 -27.57
N ARG A 223 5.30 -4.29 -27.97
CA ARG A 223 5.06 -5.57 -28.62
C ARG A 223 5.82 -5.73 -29.93
N ARG A 224 5.88 -4.67 -30.77
CA ARG A 224 6.59 -4.68 -32.05
C ARG A 224 8.11 -4.63 -31.87
N THR A 225 8.59 -3.83 -30.92
CA THR A 225 10.02 -3.51 -30.77
C THR A 225 10.78 -4.61 -30.05
N PHE A 226 10.19 -5.22 -29.04
CA PHE A 226 10.90 -6.16 -28.16
C PHE A 226 10.52 -7.61 -28.40
N GLY A 227 9.50 -7.90 -29.22
CA GLY A 227 9.04 -9.26 -29.49
C GLY A 227 8.83 -10.02 -28.18
N ILE A 228 8.15 -9.39 -27.22
CA ILE A 228 8.14 -9.83 -25.83
C ILE A 228 7.43 -11.18 -25.74
N THR A 229 8.22 -12.23 -25.89
CA THR A 229 7.83 -13.60 -25.61
C THR A 229 8.13 -13.87 -24.15
N LEU A 230 7.19 -13.60 -23.28
CA LEU A 230 7.36 -13.76 -21.82
C LEU A 230 7.07 -15.16 -21.34
N SER A 231 6.49 -16.00 -22.17
CA SER A 231 6.21 -17.39 -21.87
C SER A 231 6.60 -18.29 -23.04
N ARG A 232 6.73 -19.59 -22.80
CA ARG A 232 6.91 -20.61 -23.84
C ARG A 232 5.75 -20.65 -24.86
N ARG A 233 4.62 -20.00 -24.55
CA ARG A 233 3.38 -20.03 -25.33
C ARG A 233 3.04 -18.74 -26.08
N GLY A 234 3.82 -17.68 -25.94
CA GLY A 234 3.57 -16.46 -26.72
C GLY A 234 3.44 -15.17 -25.93
N GLU A 235 2.85 -14.19 -26.57
CA GLU A 235 2.70 -12.82 -26.10
C GLU A 235 1.56 -12.72 -25.08
N PHE A 236 1.72 -11.85 -24.06
CA PHE A 236 0.59 -11.44 -23.21
C PHE A 236 -0.14 -10.24 -23.83
N THR A 237 -1.41 -10.09 -23.46
CA THR A 237 -2.24 -8.96 -23.87
C THR A 237 -2.70 -8.17 -22.66
N VAL A 238 -2.91 -6.86 -22.84
CA VAL A 238 -3.39 -5.97 -21.81
C VAL A 238 -4.70 -5.32 -22.28
N SER A 239 -5.79 -5.56 -21.57
CA SER A 239 -7.04 -4.84 -21.75
C SER A 239 -7.02 -3.53 -20.98
N LEU A 240 -7.50 -2.45 -21.59
CA LEU A 240 -7.59 -1.12 -21.01
C LEU A 240 -9.01 -0.62 -20.95
N SER A 241 -9.33 0.05 -19.87
CA SER A 241 -10.59 0.81 -19.73
C SER A 241 -10.33 2.09 -18.96
N SER A 242 -11.14 3.11 -19.13
CA SER A 242 -10.91 4.39 -18.51
C SER A 242 -12.17 5.03 -17.95
N ALA A 243 -11.97 5.97 -17.00
CA ALA A 243 -12.98 6.86 -16.47
C ALA A 243 -12.40 8.21 -16.07
N ASP A 244 -13.20 9.26 -16.22
CA ASP A 244 -12.89 10.63 -15.80
C ASP A 244 -13.61 10.98 -14.49
N TRP A 245 -13.00 11.88 -13.71
CA TRP A 245 -13.65 12.46 -12.53
C TRP A 245 -14.98 13.13 -12.85
N GLY A 246 -15.06 13.79 -14.01
CA GLY A 246 -16.27 14.48 -14.46
C GLY A 246 -17.46 13.57 -14.67
N GLU A 247 -17.26 12.31 -15.06
CA GLU A 247 -18.30 11.29 -15.19
C GLU A 247 -18.75 10.75 -13.83
N ALA A 248 -17.78 10.53 -12.94
CA ALA A 248 -17.98 9.78 -11.71
C ALA A 248 -18.32 10.66 -10.50
N GLY A 249 -17.81 11.87 -10.44
CA GLY A 249 -18.02 12.83 -9.35
C GLY A 249 -17.30 12.47 -8.04
N SER A 250 -16.69 11.28 -7.93
CA SER A 250 -15.91 10.87 -6.77
C SER A 250 -14.81 9.86 -7.14
N TRP A 251 -13.81 9.75 -6.26
CA TRP A 251 -12.71 8.79 -6.43
C TRP A 251 -13.20 7.35 -6.55
N ASP A 252 -14.01 6.91 -5.59
CA ASP A 252 -14.46 5.51 -5.51
C ASP A 252 -15.31 5.12 -6.73
N LEU A 253 -16.18 6.02 -7.17
CA LEU A 253 -16.99 5.79 -8.36
C LEU A 253 -16.17 5.79 -9.64
N MET A 254 -15.12 6.64 -9.74
CA MET A 254 -14.26 6.68 -10.91
C MET A 254 -13.46 5.39 -11.06
N VAL A 255 -12.88 4.87 -9.97
CA VAL A 255 -12.17 3.58 -9.97
C VAL A 255 -13.13 2.44 -10.28
N ALA A 256 -14.27 2.38 -9.60
CA ALA A 256 -15.28 1.33 -9.83
C ALA A 256 -15.80 1.32 -11.28
N LEU A 257 -15.99 2.49 -11.88
CA LEU A 257 -16.44 2.62 -13.27
C LEU A 257 -15.38 2.07 -14.25
N ALA A 258 -14.11 2.39 -14.01
CA ALA A 258 -13.02 1.86 -14.83
C ALA A 258 -12.90 0.34 -14.69
N GLU A 259 -12.98 -0.21 -13.47
CA GLU A 259 -12.94 -1.66 -13.23
C GLU A 259 -14.16 -2.38 -13.85
N GLN A 260 -15.36 -1.80 -13.74
CA GLN A 260 -16.57 -2.35 -14.35
C GLN A 260 -16.45 -2.43 -15.89
N ARG A 261 -15.95 -1.38 -16.52
CA ARG A 261 -15.72 -1.34 -17.97
C ARG A 261 -14.66 -2.36 -18.40
N LEU A 262 -13.63 -2.55 -17.56
CA LEU A 262 -12.59 -3.54 -17.79
C LEU A 262 -13.12 -4.99 -17.73
N SER A 263 -14.12 -5.25 -16.92
CA SER A 263 -14.75 -6.57 -16.79
C SER A 263 -15.68 -6.90 -17.97
N GLY A 264 -16.12 -5.90 -18.74
CA GLY A 264 -16.93 -6.06 -19.94
C GLY A 264 -16.14 -6.17 -21.24
N CYS A 265 -14.81 -6.02 -21.16
CA CYS A 265 -13.84 -6.24 -22.24
C CYS A 265 -13.23 -7.66 -22.12
#